data_89bb42e6ebc508dec6a22c5127ac2ca3
#
_entry.id   89bb42e6ebc508dec6a22c5127ac2ca3
#
_cell.length_a   1.000
_cell.length_b   1.000
_cell.length_c   1.000
_cell.angle_alpha   90.00
_cell.angle_beta   90.00
_cell.angle_gamma   90.00
#
_symmetry.space_group_name_H-M   'P 1'
#
loop_
_entity.id
_entity.type
_entity.pdbx_description
1 polymer ?
#
loop_
_entity_poly.entity_id
_entity_poly.type
_entity_poly.pdbx_seq_one_letter_code
_entity_poly.pdbx_strand_id
1 'polypeptide(L)'
;MSIKSDRWIRRMGRERGVIDPFVERQVREVDAKGRRVISYGVSSYGYDMRVAPEFKIFTNVLSAVVDPKEFDSRSLVEFEGEVCIVPPNSFALARSIEYFRIPREVLTICVGKSTYARCGIITNVTPFEPEWEGHVTLEISNTTPLPAKIYANEGICQVLFFEADADDLCEVSYADKAGKYQRQTGVTLPKL
;
A
#
# COMPACT_ATOMS: atom_id res chain seq x y z
N MET A 1 -19.15 -2.99 14.37
CA MET A 1 -18.18 -2.78 13.24
C MET A 1 -18.45 -3.79 12.13
N SER A 2 -18.53 -3.37 10.86
CA SER A 2 -18.80 -4.27 9.72
C SER A 2 -17.86 -4.00 8.54
N ILE A 3 -17.46 -5.10 7.85
CA ILE A 3 -16.72 -5.02 6.59
C ILE A 3 -17.60 -4.40 5.49
N LYS A 4 -17.01 -3.59 4.62
CA LYS A 4 -17.72 -2.84 3.59
C LYS A 4 -17.62 -3.46 2.21
N SER A 5 -18.77 -3.52 1.52
CA SER A 5 -18.88 -4.06 0.16
C SER A 5 -18.46 -3.05 -0.91
N ASP A 6 -18.36 -3.53 -2.14
CA ASP A 6 -18.11 -2.73 -3.34
C ASP A 6 -19.10 -1.56 -3.51
N ARG A 7 -20.38 -1.71 -3.13
CA ARG A 7 -21.37 -0.61 -3.17
C ARG A 7 -20.96 0.54 -2.26
N TRP A 8 -20.54 0.23 -1.03
CA TRP A 8 -20.08 1.23 -0.09
C TRP A 8 -18.79 1.89 -0.59
N ILE A 9 -17.82 1.10 -1.07
CA ILE A 9 -16.54 1.60 -1.57
C ILE A 9 -16.76 2.55 -2.75
N ARG A 10 -17.64 2.20 -3.71
CA ARG A 10 -17.97 3.09 -4.84
C ARG A 10 -18.62 4.39 -4.38
N ARG A 11 -19.57 4.32 -3.45
CA ARG A 11 -20.19 5.52 -2.88
C ARG A 11 -19.15 6.43 -2.23
N MET A 12 -18.31 5.90 -1.35
CA MET A 12 -17.31 6.68 -0.63
C MET A 12 -16.22 7.23 -1.55
N GLY A 13 -15.80 6.49 -2.56
CA GLY A 13 -14.86 6.97 -3.56
C GLY A 13 -15.41 8.15 -4.37
N ARG A 14 -16.67 8.07 -4.81
CA ARG A 14 -17.32 9.13 -5.61
C ARG A 14 -17.71 10.36 -4.79
N GLU A 15 -18.34 10.15 -3.63
CA GLU A 15 -18.98 11.24 -2.85
C GLU A 15 -18.02 11.90 -1.87
N ARG A 16 -17.07 11.16 -1.31
CA ARG A 16 -16.16 11.65 -0.26
C ARG A 16 -14.68 11.65 -0.66
N GLY A 17 -14.35 11.15 -1.86
CA GLY A 17 -12.97 11.12 -2.33
C GLY A 17 -12.02 10.32 -1.44
N VAL A 18 -12.51 9.25 -0.82
CA VAL A 18 -11.73 8.40 0.11
C VAL A 18 -10.50 7.80 -0.59
N ILE A 19 -10.57 7.60 -1.90
CA ILE A 19 -9.50 7.03 -2.73
C ILE A 19 -9.33 7.94 -3.96
N ASP A 20 -8.10 8.36 -4.26
CA ASP A 20 -7.79 9.25 -5.38
C ASP A 20 -6.43 8.90 -6.04
N PRO A 21 -6.34 8.56 -7.34
CA PRO A 21 -7.45 8.39 -8.29
C PRO A 21 -8.27 7.12 -8.00
N PHE A 22 -9.59 7.23 -8.10
CA PHE A 22 -10.51 6.14 -7.82
C PHE A 22 -10.83 5.31 -9.08
N VAL A 23 -10.62 4.00 -9.02
CA VAL A 23 -10.94 3.04 -10.08
C VAL A 23 -12.16 2.21 -9.67
N GLU A 24 -13.34 2.55 -10.22
CA GLU A 24 -14.66 2.04 -9.79
C GLU A 24 -14.92 0.56 -10.02
N ARG A 25 -14.16 -0.08 -10.91
CA ARG A 25 -14.29 -1.50 -11.26
C ARG A 25 -12.93 -2.19 -11.20
N GLN A 26 -12.93 -3.49 -11.08
CA GLN A 26 -11.69 -4.24 -11.16
C GLN A 26 -11.19 -4.27 -12.62
N VAL A 27 -10.01 -3.73 -12.85
CA VAL A 27 -9.31 -3.75 -14.14
C VAL A 27 -8.52 -5.05 -14.27
N ARG A 28 -8.64 -5.72 -15.43
CA ARG A 28 -7.98 -7.00 -15.78
C ARG A 28 -7.51 -6.99 -17.23
N GLU A 29 -7.08 -5.85 -17.71
CA GLU A 29 -6.66 -5.62 -19.10
C GLU A 29 -5.31 -6.31 -19.41
N VAL A 30 -4.88 -6.18 -20.66
CA VAL A 30 -3.52 -6.53 -21.08
C VAL A 30 -2.71 -5.26 -21.25
N ASP A 31 -1.43 -5.32 -20.92
CA ASP A 31 -0.48 -4.23 -21.14
C ASP A 31 -0.14 -4.08 -22.66
N ALA A 32 0.62 -3.04 -22.99
CA ALA A 32 1.05 -2.77 -24.36
C ALA A 32 1.87 -3.93 -24.99
N LYS A 33 2.36 -4.87 -24.19
CA LYS A 33 3.11 -6.06 -24.60
C LYS A 33 2.23 -7.32 -24.69
N GLY A 34 0.89 -7.17 -24.54
CA GLY A 34 -0.07 -8.27 -24.55
C GLY A 34 -0.07 -9.16 -23.30
N ARG A 35 0.57 -8.74 -22.20
CA ARG A 35 0.58 -9.47 -20.92
C ARG A 35 -0.58 -9.02 -20.07
N ARG A 36 -1.19 -9.95 -19.34
CA ARG A 36 -2.25 -9.61 -18.38
C ARG A 36 -1.68 -8.80 -17.21
N VAL A 37 -2.27 -7.64 -16.95
CA VAL A 37 -1.94 -6.84 -15.77
C VAL A 37 -2.41 -7.54 -14.49
N ILE A 38 -1.68 -7.36 -13.41
CA ILE A 38 -2.13 -7.78 -12.08
C ILE A 38 -3.26 -6.84 -11.67
N SER A 39 -4.46 -7.40 -11.49
CA SER A 39 -5.71 -6.64 -11.38
C SER A 39 -5.69 -5.60 -10.25
N TYR A 40 -6.38 -4.48 -10.46
CA TYR A 40 -6.52 -3.38 -9.51
C TYR A 40 -7.93 -2.75 -9.56
N GLY A 41 -8.25 -1.88 -8.61
CA GLY A 41 -9.54 -1.22 -8.50
C GLY A 41 -10.50 -1.94 -7.54
N VAL A 42 -11.80 -1.60 -7.61
CA VAL A 42 -12.82 -2.13 -6.68
C VAL A 42 -13.02 -3.62 -6.87
N SER A 43 -12.92 -4.39 -5.77
CA SER A 43 -13.32 -5.79 -5.66
C SER A 43 -14.57 -5.94 -4.80
N SER A 44 -15.06 -7.16 -4.55
CA SER A 44 -16.33 -7.41 -3.85
C SER A 44 -16.39 -6.82 -2.44
N TYR A 45 -15.30 -6.91 -1.67
CA TYR A 45 -15.20 -6.41 -0.29
C TYR A 45 -13.86 -5.70 -0.02
N GLY A 46 -13.33 -5.00 -1.02
CA GLY A 46 -12.05 -4.30 -0.89
C GLY A 46 -11.69 -3.51 -2.13
N TYR A 47 -10.55 -2.87 -2.07
CA TYR A 47 -9.94 -2.14 -3.17
C TYR A 47 -8.51 -2.62 -3.39
N ASP A 48 -8.24 -3.12 -4.59
CA ASP A 48 -6.88 -3.51 -4.99
C ASP A 48 -6.10 -2.25 -5.38
N MET A 49 -5.20 -1.77 -4.52
CA MET A 49 -4.37 -0.59 -4.80
C MET A 49 -3.17 -0.95 -5.66
N ARG A 50 -2.69 0.06 -6.40
CA ARG A 50 -1.53 -0.05 -7.29
C ARG A 50 -0.26 0.43 -6.63
N VAL A 51 0.88 -0.17 -7.01
CA VAL A 51 2.20 0.35 -6.66
C VAL A 51 2.66 1.38 -7.69
N ALA A 52 3.20 2.51 -7.23
CA ALA A 52 3.79 3.56 -8.07
C ALA A 52 5.16 3.14 -8.62
N PRO A 53 5.70 3.83 -9.64
CA PRO A 53 6.98 3.47 -10.26
C PRO A 53 8.22 3.83 -9.41
N GLU A 54 8.05 4.53 -8.29
CA GLU A 54 9.15 4.92 -7.39
C GLU A 54 9.36 3.87 -6.31
N PHE A 55 10.59 3.37 -6.21
CA PHE A 55 11.02 2.35 -5.26
C PHE A 55 12.29 2.77 -4.54
N LYS A 56 12.45 2.29 -3.31
CA LYS A 56 13.71 2.33 -2.55
C LYS A 56 14.09 0.89 -2.21
N ILE A 57 15.09 0.35 -2.90
CA ILE A 57 15.50 -1.05 -2.79
C ILE A 57 16.55 -1.17 -1.70
N PHE A 58 16.32 -2.05 -0.72
CA PHE A 58 17.27 -2.29 0.35
C PHE A 58 18.52 -3.02 -0.15
N THR A 59 19.68 -2.54 0.31
CA THR A 59 20.98 -3.16 0.08
C THR A 59 21.72 -3.29 1.42
N ASN A 60 22.50 -4.36 1.57
CA ASN A 60 23.27 -4.64 2.78
C ASN A 60 24.75 -4.20 2.67
N VAL A 61 25.07 -3.30 1.72
CA VAL A 61 26.46 -2.94 1.41
C VAL A 61 27.04 -1.93 2.42
N LEU A 62 26.19 -1.05 2.97
CA LEU A 62 26.64 0.09 3.78
C LEU A 62 26.23 0.00 5.26
N SER A 63 25.49 -1.00 5.66
CA SER A 63 25.05 -1.18 7.05
C SER A 63 25.18 -2.63 7.50
N ALA A 64 25.71 -2.84 8.70
CA ALA A 64 25.85 -4.16 9.32
C ALA A 64 24.59 -4.59 10.09
N VAL A 65 23.73 -3.65 10.46
CA VAL A 65 22.53 -3.86 11.28
C VAL A 65 21.40 -2.96 10.77
N VAL A 66 20.18 -3.49 10.75
CA VAL A 66 18.97 -2.68 10.53
C VAL A 66 18.44 -2.25 11.90
N ASP A 67 18.53 -0.96 12.19
CA ASP A 67 17.99 -0.36 13.40
C ASP A 67 16.79 0.54 13.06
N PRO A 68 15.58 0.24 13.54
CA PRO A 68 14.41 1.09 13.28
C PRO A 68 14.47 2.45 13.97
N LYS A 69 15.31 2.62 14.99
CA LYS A 69 15.53 3.90 15.68
C LYS A 69 16.59 4.77 15.00
N GLU A 70 17.56 4.16 14.34
CA GLU A 70 18.67 4.82 13.65
C GLU A 70 18.81 4.25 12.22
N PHE A 71 17.72 4.25 11.47
CA PHE A 71 17.70 3.67 10.13
C PHE A 71 18.61 4.42 9.17
N ASP A 72 19.63 3.73 8.65
CA ASP A 72 20.58 4.31 7.71
C ASP A 72 19.97 4.34 6.28
N SER A 73 19.57 5.52 5.83
CA SER A 73 18.99 5.74 4.50
C SER A 73 19.94 5.35 3.34
N ARG A 74 21.25 5.28 3.57
CA ARG A 74 22.25 4.83 2.59
C ARG A 74 22.10 3.33 2.25
N SER A 75 21.38 2.59 3.09
CA SER A 75 21.01 1.19 2.82
C SER A 75 19.91 1.05 1.76
N LEU A 76 19.41 2.16 1.21
CA LEU A 76 18.37 2.16 0.19
C LEU A 76 18.89 2.76 -1.12
N VAL A 77 18.69 2.05 -2.22
CA VAL A 77 18.94 2.55 -3.58
C VAL A 77 17.62 2.97 -4.21
N GLU A 78 17.58 4.22 -4.67
CA GLU A 78 16.40 4.74 -5.38
C GLU A 78 16.34 4.16 -6.80
N PHE A 79 15.15 3.76 -7.19
CA PHE A 79 14.86 3.21 -8.51
C PHE A 79 13.50 3.72 -8.98
N GLU A 80 13.42 4.15 -10.23
CA GLU A 80 12.17 4.52 -10.89
C GLU A 80 12.04 3.74 -12.20
N GLY A 81 10.90 3.06 -12.41
CA GLY A 81 10.68 2.30 -13.63
C GLY A 81 9.44 1.40 -13.59
N GLU A 82 9.11 0.83 -14.75
CA GLU A 82 7.94 -0.07 -14.93
C GLU A 82 8.06 -1.38 -14.15
N VAL A 83 9.30 -1.87 -13.92
CA VAL A 83 9.55 -3.16 -13.26
C VAL A 83 10.70 -3.01 -12.28
N CYS A 84 10.41 -3.09 -11.00
CA CYS A 84 11.41 -3.15 -9.95
C CYS A 84 11.88 -4.60 -9.75
N ILE A 85 13.19 -4.80 -9.61
CA ILE A 85 13.80 -6.09 -9.25
C ILE A 85 14.20 -6.04 -7.78
N VAL A 86 13.47 -6.75 -6.93
CA VAL A 86 13.83 -6.89 -5.50
C VAL A 86 14.82 -8.04 -5.36
N PRO A 87 16.01 -7.82 -4.78
CA PRO A 87 17.03 -8.85 -4.60
C PRO A 87 16.53 -10.05 -3.77
N PRO A 88 17.17 -11.22 -3.86
CA PRO A 88 16.86 -12.36 -3.01
C PRO A 88 16.93 -12.03 -1.52
N ASN A 89 15.98 -12.52 -0.73
CA ASN A 89 15.95 -12.34 0.73
C ASN A 89 16.11 -10.87 1.17
N SER A 90 15.58 -9.93 0.38
CA SER A 90 15.65 -8.49 0.61
C SER A 90 14.25 -7.87 0.52
N PHE A 91 14.17 -6.55 0.65
CA PHE A 91 12.92 -5.84 0.53
C PHE A 91 13.09 -4.53 -0.25
N ALA A 92 11.97 -3.98 -0.69
CA ALA A 92 11.89 -2.63 -1.22
C ALA A 92 10.74 -1.87 -0.54
N LEU A 93 10.92 -0.57 -0.38
CA LEU A 93 9.86 0.35 -0.05
C LEU A 93 9.33 0.96 -1.35
N ALA A 94 8.03 1.12 -1.44
CA ALA A 94 7.37 1.80 -2.54
C ALA A 94 6.22 2.66 -1.99
N ARG A 95 5.50 3.37 -2.85
CA ARG A 95 4.26 4.03 -2.45
C ARG A 95 3.08 3.56 -3.31
N SER A 96 1.87 3.76 -2.80
CA SER A 96 0.67 3.59 -3.61
C SER A 96 0.54 4.70 -4.67
N ILE A 97 -0.10 4.39 -5.81
CA ILE A 97 -0.58 5.42 -6.73
C ILE A 97 -1.72 6.20 -6.08
N GLU A 98 -2.61 5.46 -5.43
CA GLU A 98 -3.78 6.03 -4.78
C GLU A 98 -3.38 6.81 -3.52
N TYR A 99 -3.96 7.99 -3.37
CA TYR A 99 -4.01 8.77 -2.14
C TYR A 99 -5.29 8.40 -1.39
N PHE A 100 -5.19 8.07 -0.12
CA PHE A 100 -6.31 7.69 0.73
C PHE A 100 -6.66 8.82 1.69
N ARG A 101 -7.96 8.99 1.98
CA ARG A 101 -8.50 9.88 3.02
C ARG A 101 -9.49 9.08 3.85
N ILE A 102 -9.02 8.55 4.96
CA ILE A 102 -9.81 7.63 5.79
C ILE A 102 -10.75 8.43 6.70
N PRO A 103 -12.07 8.21 6.62
CA PRO A 103 -13.02 8.87 7.52
C PRO A 103 -12.85 8.41 8.97
N ARG A 104 -13.33 9.23 9.93
CA ARG A 104 -13.22 8.92 11.36
C ARG A 104 -13.92 7.63 11.77
N GLU A 105 -14.99 7.27 11.09
CA GLU A 105 -15.75 6.05 11.30
C GLU A 105 -15.11 4.79 10.66
N VAL A 106 -13.96 4.91 9.99
CA VAL A 106 -13.39 3.83 9.18
C VAL A 106 -12.00 3.44 9.66
N LEU A 107 -11.78 2.15 9.82
CA LEU A 107 -10.48 1.51 9.92
C LEU A 107 -10.23 0.69 8.66
N THR A 108 -8.98 0.63 8.18
CA THR A 108 -8.61 -0.25 7.06
C THR A 108 -7.60 -1.30 7.47
N ILE A 109 -7.64 -2.44 6.78
CA ILE A 109 -6.61 -3.48 6.87
C ILE A 109 -6.15 -3.79 5.45
N CYS A 110 -4.82 -3.85 5.24
CA CYS A 110 -4.25 -4.28 3.99
C CYS A 110 -3.83 -5.74 4.04
N VAL A 111 -4.11 -6.46 2.95
CA VAL A 111 -3.65 -7.83 2.75
C VAL A 111 -2.91 -7.93 1.41
N GLY A 112 -1.85 -8.72 1.36
CA GLY A 112 -1.08 -8.94 0.14
C GLY A 112 -1.94 -9.55 -0.97
N LYS A 113 -1.61 -9.25 -2.23
CA LYS A 113 -2.31 -9.81 -3.37
C LYS A 113 -1.87 -11.26 -3.61
N SER A 114 -2.85 -12.14 -3.82
CA SER A 114 -2.63 -13.59 -3.92
C SER A 114 -1.65 -13.99 -5.04
N THR A 115 -1.53 -13.20 -6.09
CA THR A 115 -0.57 -13.42 -7.19
C THR A 115 0.87 -13.31 -6.68
N TYR A 116 1.20 -12.27 -5.95
CA TYR A 116 2.51 -12.08 -5.34
C TYR A 116 2.76 -13.04 -4.17
N ALA A 117 1.77 -13.26 -3.32
CA ALA A 117 1.90 -14.17 -2.17
C ALA A 117 2.28 -15.59 -2.59
N ARG A 118 1.72 -16.10 -3.72
CA ARG A 118 2.08 -17.42 -4.27
C ARG A 118 3.48 -17.49 -4.89
N CYS A 119 4.10 -16.34 -5.13
CA CYS A 119 5.51 -16.24 -5.57
C CYS A 119 6.48 -15.98 -4.41
N GLY A 120 6.03 -16.07 -3.15
CA GLY A 120 6.87 -15.78 -1.99
C GLY A 120 7.17 -14.29 -1.81
N ILE A 121 6.33 -13.42 -2.34
CA ILE A 121 6.44 -11.98 -2.17
C ILE A 121 5.38 -11.53 -1.17
N ILE A 122 5.81 -10.88 -0.09
CA ILE A 122 4.95 -10.38 0.97
C ILE A 122 4.87 -8.87 0.86
N THR A 123 3.66 -8.34 0.78
CA THR A 123 3.42 -6.91 0.97
C THR A 123 2.87 -6.71 2.37
N ASN A 124 3.62 -6.00 3.19
CA ASN A 124 3.20 -5.61 4.52
C ASN A 124 2.77 -4.13 4.51
N VAL A 125 1.69 -3.82 5.17
CA VAL A 125 1.19 -2.46 5.36
C VAL A 125 0.43 -2.42 6.69
N THR A 126 0.76 -1.46 7.54
CA THR A 126 0.02 -1.26 8.79
C THR A 126 -1.38 -0.69 8.51
N PRO A 127 -2.35 -0.86 9.40
CA PRO A 127 -3.69 -0.30 9.23
C PRO A 127 -3.67 1.21 8.98
N PHE A 128 -4.52 1.70 8.07
CA PHE A 128 -4.80 3.14 7.98
C PHE A 128 -5.85 3.43 9.03
N GLU A 129 -5.44 4.18 10.04
CA GLU A 129 -6.28 4.54 11.16
C GLU A 129 -7.31 5.61 10.78
N PRO A 130 -8.37 5.80 11.59
CA PRO A 130 -9.33 6.90 11.43
C PRO A 130 -8.65 8.25 11.25
N GLU A 131 -9.09 9.02 10.23
CA GLU A 131 -8.58 10.34 9.83
C GLU A 131 -7.11 10.37 9.37
N TRP A 132 -6.51 9.20 9.08
CA TRP A 132 -5.26 9.18 8.34
C TRP A 132 -5.51 9.50 6.86
N GLU A 133 -4.62 10.30 6.27
CA GLU A 133 -4.60 10.54 4.83
C GLU A 133 -3.17 10.51 4.29
N GLY A 134 -3.00 10.08 3.03
CA GLY A 134 -1.70 10.03 2.38
C GLY A 134 -1.60 8.98 1.27
N HIS A 135 -0.45 8.98 0.58
CA HIS A 135 -0.01 7.81 -0.16
C HIS A 135 0.53 6.77 0.81
N VAL A 136 0.18 5.52 0.60
CA VAL A 136 0.62 4.42 1.46
C VAL A 136 2.07 4.07 1.16
N THR A 137 2.92 3.99 2.17
CA THR A 137 4.21 3.31 2.01
C THR A 137 3.98 1.81 2.06
N LEU A 138 4.52 1.10 1.07
CA LEU A 138 4.38 -0.33 0.85
C LEU A 138 5.72 -0.98 1.20
N GLU A 139 5.73 -1.93 2.12
CA GLU A 139 6.90 -2.74 2.48
C GLU A 139 6.82 -4.08 1.73
N ILE A 140 7.60 -4.22 0.66
CA ILE A 140 7.55 -5.36 -0.25
C ILE A 140 8.76 -6.24 -0.01
N SER A 141 8.56 -7.40 0.61
CA SER A 141 9.62 -8.35 0.92
C SER A 141 9.67 -9.51 -0.08
N ASN A 142 10.86 -9.79 -0.60
CA ASN A 142 11.15 -10.99 -1.36
C ASN A 142 11.73 -12.06 -0.44
N THR A 143 10.94 -13.06 -0.09
CA THR A 143 11.38 -14.17 0.79
C THR A 143 12.01 -15.35 0.02
N THR A 144 12.22 -15.19 -1.28
CA THR A 144 12.75 -16.25 -2.13
C THR A 144 14.26 -16.10 -2.35
N PRO A 145 14.98 -17.17 -2.70
CA PRO A 145 16.40 -17.12 -3.07
C PRO A 145 16.66 -16.55 -4.47
N LEU A 146 15.63 -16.11 -5.18
CA LEU A 146 15.72 -15.55 -6.54
C LEU A 146 15.31 -14.08 -6.56
N PRO A 147 15.82 -13.26 -7.49
CA PRO A 147 15.31 -11.90 -7.71
C PRO A 147 13.82 -11.93 -8.10
N ALA A 148 13.03 -11.04 -7.51
CA ALA A 148 11.59 -10.96 -7.73
C ALA A 148 11.20 -9.68 -8.47
N LYS A 149 10.25 -9.79 -9.43
CA LYS A 149 9.74 -8.65 -10.18
C LYS A 149 8.50 -8.08 -9.53
N ILE A 150 8.48 -6.76 -9.36
CA ILE A 150 7.30 -5.98 -8.97
C ILE A 150 6.96 -5.07 -10.14
N TYR A 151 5.71 -5.13 -10.60
CA TYR A 151 5.23 -4.35 -11.74
C TYR A 151 4.57 -3.06 -11.26
N ALA A 152 5.13 -1.92 -11.64
CA ALA A 152 4.56 -0.60 -11.36
C ALA A 152 3.23 -0.41 -12.10
N ASN A 153 2.37 0.45 -11.57
CA ASN A 153 1.03 0.76 -12.08
C ASN A 153 0.03 -0.41 -12.03
N GLU A 154 0.41 -1.55 -11.44
CA GLU A 154 -0.42 -2.73 -11.28
C GLU A 154 -0.77 -2.99 -9.81
N GLY A 155 -1.76 -3.87 -9.57
CA GLY A 155 -2.24 -4.19 -8.22
C GLY A 155 -1.20 -4.90 -7.37
N ILE A 156 -1.00 -4.44 -6.13
CA ILE A 156 0.02 -4.98 -5.20
C ILE A 156 -0.58 -5.57 -3.93
N CYS A 157 -1.63 -4.97 -3.40
CA CYS A 157 -2.33 -5.45 -2.20
C CYS A 157 -3.79 -4.98 -2.21
N GLN A 158 -4.62 -5.57 -1.34
CA GLN A 158 -6.02 -5.24 -1.19
C GLN A 158 -6.28 -4.54 0.13
N VAL A 159 -6.99 -3.41 0.07
CA VAL A 159 -7.47 -2.66 1.23
C VAL A 159 -8.88 -3.11 1.56
N LEU A 160 -9.10 -3.56 2.78
CA LEU A 160 -10.40 -3.88 3.37
C LEU A 160 -10.85 -2.71 4.24
N PHE A 161 -12.12 -2.33 4.17
CA PHE A 161 -12.70 -1.23 4.92
C PHE A 161 -13.66 -1.76 5.98
N PHE A 162 -13.50 -1.29 7.22
CA PHE A 162 -14.35 -1.61 8.35
C PHE A 162 -14.91 -0.30 8.91
N GLU A 163 -16.22 -0.21 9.05
CA GLU A 163 -16.88 0.96 9.59
C GLU A 163 -17.36 0.68 11.02
N ALA A 164 -17.05 1.57 11.93
CA ALA A 164 -17.51 1.54 13.30
C ALA A 164 -19.03 1.81 13.37
N ASP A 165 -19.67 1.39 14.45
CA ASP A 165 -21.04 1.74 14.72
C ASP A 165 -21.12 3.25 15.09
N ALA A 166 -22.22 3.93 14.74
CA ALA A 166 -22.30 5.39 14.79
C ALA A 166 -22.15 5.97 16.21
N ASP A 167 -22.49 5.17 17.21
CA ASP A 167 -22.43 5.50 18.63
C ASP A 167 -21.16 4.98 19.34
N ASP A 168 -20.21 4.38 18.58
CA ASP A 168 -18.98 3.78 19.10
C ASP A 168 -17.77 4.16 18.23
N LEU A 169 -17.57 5.47 18.05
CA LEU A 169 -16.40 5.99 17.33
C LEU A 169 -15.19 6.09 18.26
N CYS A 170 -13.97 6.02 17.66
CA CYS A 170 -12.75 6.20 18.44
C CYS A 170 -12.70 7.61 19.08
N GLU A 171 -12.31 7.69 20.35
CA GLU A 171 -12.12 8.96 21.04
C GLU A 171 -10.98 9.79 20.44
N VAL A 172 -9.89 9.13 20.06
CA VAL A 172 -8.68 9.75 19.52
C VAL A 172 -8.33 9.15 18.18
N SER A 173 -8.41 9.96 17.12
CA SER A 173 -8.04 9.56 15.75
C SER A 173 -6.54 9.72 15.48
N TYR A 174 -6.10 9.29 14.28
CA TYR A 174 -4.73 9.50 13.83
C TYR A 174 -4.37 10.98 13.67
N ALA A 175 -5.33 11.80 13.26
CA ALA A 175 -5.14 13.25 13.14
C ALA A 175 -5.04 13.90 14.52
N ASP A 176 -5.90 13.49 15.48
CA ASP A 176 -5.93 14.03 16.85
C ASP A 176 -4.58 13.82 17.57
N LYS A 177 -3.94 12.65 17.38
CA LYS A 177 -2.62 12.35 17.98
C LYS A 177 -1.42 12.85 17.15
N ALA A 178 -1.66 13.68 16.11
CA ALA A 178 -0.62 14.17 15.19
C ALA A 178 0.30 13.07 14.68
N GLY A 179 -0.28 11.97 14.21
CA GLY A 179 0.43 10.77 13.82
C GLY A 179 1.56 11.04 12.82
N LYS A 180 2.71 10.44 13.05
CA LYS A 180 3.98 10.72 12.36
C LYS A 180 4.00 10.48 10.84
N TYR A 181 3.04 9.73 10.33
CA TYR A 181 2.89 9.40 8.91
C TYR A 181 1.70 10.07 8.24
N GLN A 182 1.17 11.14 8.84
CA GLN A 182 0.08 11.91 8.25
C GLN A 182 0.54 12.65 6.99
N ARG A 183 -0.30 12.65 5.95
CA ARG A 183 -0.11 13.35 4.66
C ARG A 183 1.17 12.96 3.92
N GLN A 184 1.50 11.68 3.91
CA GLN A 184 2.64 11.17 3.15
C GLN A 184 2.44 11.44 1.65
N THR A 185 3.46 12.00 0.98
CA THR A 185 3.45 12.28 -0.47
C THR A 185 4.39 11.40 -1.28
N GLY A 186 5.37 10.77 -0.63
CA GLY A 186 6.38 9.89 -1.25
C GLY A 186 6.62 8.63 -0.42
N VAL A 187 7.66 7.87 -0.78
CA VAL A 187 8.13 6.73 0.01
C VAL A 187 8.75 7.25 1.30
N THR A 188 8.03 7.06 2.41
CA THR A 188 8.44 7.56 3.72
C THR A 188 9.27 6.53 4.46
N LEU A 189 10.42 6.97 4.99
CA LEU A 189 11.31 6.14 5.81
C LEU A 189 10.81 6.04 7.26
N PRO A 190 11.35 5.09 8.06
CA PRO A 190 11.00 4.99 9.48
C PRO A 190 11.16 6.32 10.21
N LYS A 191 10.18 6.67 11.04
CA LYS A 191 10.17 7.84 11.92
C LYS A 191 9.89 7.40 13.34
N LEU A 192 10.47 8.06 14.33
CA LEU A 192 10.19 7.87 15.75
C LEU A 192 9.12 8.83 16.24
#